data_e3958359fcd714317d1ac52ad7c72796
#
_entry.id   e3958359fcd714317d1ac52ad7c72796
#
_cell.length_a   1.000
_cell.length_b   1.000
_cell.length_c   1.000
_cell.angle_alpha   90.00
_cell.angle_beta   90.00
_cell.angle_gamma   90.00
#
_symmetry.space_group_name_H-M   'P 1'
#
loop_
_entity.id
_entity.type
_entity.pdbx_description
1 polymer ?
#
loop_
_entity_poly.entity_id
_entity_poly.type
_entity_poly.pdbx_seq_one_letter_code
_entity_poly.pdbx_strand_id
1 'polypeptide(L)'
;MSDTLIKRNHMEIPWHNYVSTRNSQPITEASLSEKASLIGRTGMMLLSCGTGAWRVRSSMNTLSEALGITCSADIGLMSISYTCFDGESSFSHALSLTTTGVNTSRLNRLEHFVSDFPAEGIHMSGEALHSQLDEIERIHGLYSPTALGLASALACGAFTFLLGGGPLEMILAFAGAGIGNAIRCKLGKHHFTLFMCIAVSVSSACLVYAGFLKLAELLFHISVQHEAGYICSMLFIIPGFPFITSGIDLAKLDMRSGLERLAYAIIVVMVAAVSAWLMALLLHLKPVDFLPLELSAAQRILFRLLASFCGVFGFSVMFNSPVRLAAAAAFIGALSNTLRLELVDLAGFPPAAAAFFGALTAGLLASLIKTKVGYPRISITVPSIVIMVPGLYLYRAIYNLGIMSLNVSASWFAAAILIIVALPLGLIFARILTDKMFRYCT
;
A
#
# COMPACT_ATOMS: atom_id res chain seq x y z
N MET A 1 -19.63 -25.89 -3.17
CA MET A 1 -20.69 -25.07 -2.54
C MET A 1 -20.84 -23.86 -3.45
N SER A 2 -21.96 -23.75 -4.13
CA SER A 2 -22.18 -22.86 -5.26
C SER A 2 -22.14 -21.37 -4.83
N ASP A 3 -21.53 -20.53 -5.68
CA ASP A 3 -21.47 -19.05 -5.57
C ASP A 3 -22.81 -18.32 -5.43
N THR A 4 -23.90 -19.07 -5.44
CA THR A 4 -25.29 -18.56 -5.41
C THR A 4 -25.77 -18.11 -4.02
N LEU A 5 -25.00 -18.34 -2.94
CA LEU A 5 -25.43 -18.01 -1.58
C LEU A 5 -24.96 -16.65 -1.06
N ILE A 6 -24.02 -15.98 -1.74
CA ILE A 6 -23.54 -14.67 -1.33
C ILE A 6 -24.22 -13.61 -2.17
N LYS A 7 -25.30 -13.03 -1.66
CA LYS A 7 -25.97 -11.88 -2.27
C LYS A 7 -25.00 -10.70 -2.19
N ARG A 8 -24.48 -10.23 -3.36
CA ARG A 8 -23.61 -9.05 -3.42
C ARG A 8 -24.45 -7.82 -3.07
N ASN A 9 -23.95 -6.99 -2.14
CA ASN A 9 -24.60 -5.73 -1.76
C ASN A 9 -24.45 -4.63 -2.82
N HIS A 10 -23.45 -4.76 -3.71
CA HIS A 10 -23.20 -3.83 -4.80
C HIS A 10 -23.45 -4.53 -6.14
N MET A 11 -24.20 -3.85 -7.00
CA MET A 11 -24.42 -4.30 -8.38
C MET A 11 -23.25 -3.85 -9.26
N GLU A 12 -22.92 -4.65 -10.27
CA GLU A 12 -21.94 -4.27 -11.30
C GLU A 12 -22.56 -3.20 -12.21
N ILE A 13 -21.78 -2.18 -12.56
CA ILE A 13 -22.21 -1.12 -13.45
C ILE A 13 -22.12 -1.65 -14.88
N PRO A 14 -23.24 -1.64 -15.65
CA PRO A 14 -23.24 -2.14 -17.02
C PRO A 14 -22.66 -1.08 -17.98
N TRP A 15 -21.33 -0.92 -17.97
CA TRP A 15 -20.64 0.13 -18.73
C TRP A 15 -20.95 0.12 -20.22
N HIS A 16 -21.10 -1.06 -20.84
CA HIS A 16 -21.42 -1.20 -22.24
C HIS A 16 -22.85 -0.71 -22.60
N ASN A 17 -23.76 -0.54 -21.62
CA ASN A 17 -25.10 0.01 -21.87
C ASN A 17 -25.08 1.51 -22.16
N TYR A 18 -23.99 2.22 -21.84
CA TYR A 18 -23.80 3.63 -22.19
C TYR A 18 -23.35 3.82 -23.64
N VAL A 19 -22.86 2.76 -24.27
CA VAL A 19 -22.33 2.80 -25.63
C VAL A 19 -23.47 2.64 -26.64
N SER A 20 -23.52 3.53 -27.63
CA SER A 20 -24.47 3.40 -28.72
C SER A 20 -24.08 2.24 -29.65
N THR A 21 -24.88 1.18 -29.67
CA THR A 21 -24.64 -0.04 -30.48
C THR A 21 -24.63 0.21 -31.99
N ARG A 22 -24.97 1.40 -32.45
CA ARG A 22 -25.09 1.76 -33.89
C ARG A 22 -23.88 2.46 -34.47
N ASN A 23 -22.92 2.90 -33.65
CA ASN A 23 -21.84 3.78 -34.12
C ASN A 23 -20.45 3.18 -33.89
N SER A 24 -19.78 2.82 -34.99
CA SER A 24 -18.32 2.68 -35.06
C SER A 24 -17.63 4.07 -35.11
N GLN A 25 -18.32 5.14 -34.69
CA GLN A 25 -17.80 6.50 -34.69
C GLN A 25 -16.75 6.70 -33.59
N PRO A 26 -15.79 7.61 -33.80
CA PRO A 26 -14.84 8.01 -32.77
C PRO A 26 -15.58 8.51 -31.52
N ILE A 27 -15.00 8.20 -30.34
CA ILE A 27 -15.56 8.63 -29.03
C ILE A 27 -15.73 10.16 -28.92
N THR A 28 -14.99 10.94 -29.68
CA THR A 28 -15.11 12.41 -29.74
C THR A 28 -16.46 12.87 -30.25
N GLU A 29 -17.13 12.07 -31.10
CA GLU A 29 -18.46 12.34 -31.65
C GLU A 29 -19.59 11.70 -30.85
N ALA A 30 -19.26 10.92 -29.82
CA ALA A 30 -20.23 10.23 -28.97
C ALA A 30 -20.99 11.19 -28.05
N SER A 31 -22.11 10.69 -27.48
CA SER A 31 -22.92 11.45 -26.51
C SER A 31 -22.13 11.78 -25.25
N LEU A 32 -22.55 12.84 -24.53
CA LEU A 32 -21.94 13.21 -23.25
C LEU A 32 -21.97 12.06 -22.23
N SER A 33 -23.06 11.28 -22.20
CA SER A 33 -23.19 10.12 -21.29
C SER A 33 -22.17 9.03 -21.60
N GLU A 34 -21.87 8.77 -22.87
CA GLU A 34 -20.87 7.79 -23.30
C GLU A 34 -19.44 8.25 -22.94
N LYS A 35 -19.10 9.50 -23.26
CA LYS A 35 -17.81 10.13 -22.86
C LYS A 35 -17.62 10.10 -21.33
N ALA A 36 -18.67 10.50 -20.59
CA ALA A 36 -18.64 10.51 -19.13
C ALA A 36 -18.52 9.11 -18.53
N SER A 37 -19.13 8.09 -19.12
CA SER A 37 -19.03 6.71 -18.66
C SER A 37 -17.59 6.19 -18.74
N LEU A 38 -16.86 6.52 -19.82
CA LEU A 38 -15.47 6.17 -20.00
C LEU A 38 -14.57 6.84 -18.95
N ILE A 39 -14.77 8.15 -18.71
CA ILE A 39 -14.03 8.92 -17.70
C ILE A 39 -14.28 8.34 -16.30
N GLY A 40 -15.54 8.10 -15.95
CA GLY A 40 -15.92 7.55 -14.65
C GLY A 40 -15.38 6.14 -14.41
N ARG A 41 -15.48 5.25 -15.42
CA ARG A 41 -14.93 3.90 -15.33
C ARG A 41 -13.41 3.91 -15.12
N THR A 42 -12.69 4.70 -15.91
CA THR A 42 -11.25 4.84 -15.76
C THR A 42 -10.86 5.37 -14.38
N GLY A 43 -11.57 6.39 -13.88
CA GLY A 43 -11.37 6.93 -12.54
C GLY A 43 -11.60 5.86 -11.45
N MET A 44 -12.66 5.08 -11.54
CA MET A 44 -12.96 3.99 -10.60
C MET A 44 -11.91 2.88 -10.62
N MET A 45 -11.46 2.48 -11.80
CA MET A 45 -10.41 1.46 -11.93
C MET A 45 -9.08 1.94 -11.35
N LEU A 46 -8.70 3.20 -11.57
CA LEU A 46 -7.53 3.82 -10.94
C LEU A 46 -7.67 3.85 -9.41
N LEU A 47 -8.82 4.28 -8.90
CA LEU A 47 -9.09 4.32 -7.46
C LEU A 47 -9.00 2.93 -6.83
N SER A 48 -9.51 1.89 -7.48
CA SER A 48 -9.44 0.49 -7.04
C SER A 48 -8.01 -0.04 -6.92
N CYS A 49 -7.04 0.57 -7.62
CA CYS A 49 -5.62 0.23 -7.53
C CYS A 49 -4.90 0.88 -6.33
N GLY A 50 -5.61 1.66 -5.50
CA GLY A 50 -5.07 2.29 -4.29
C GLY A 50 -4.30 3.59 -4.52
N THR A 51 -4.33 4.14 -5.74
CA THR A 51 -3.66 5.42 -6.03
C THR A 51 -4.38 6.60 -5.37
N GLY A 52 -3.65 7.71 -5.13
CA GLY A 52 -4.21 8.91 -4.50
C GLY A 52 -5.23 9.65 -5.37
N ALA A 53 -6.13 10.41 -4.73
CA ALA A 53 -7.21 11.16 -5.38
C ALA A 53 -6.68 12.17 -6.41
N TRP A 54 -5.58 12.86 -6.08
CA TRP A 54 -4.96 13.77 -7.02
C TRP A 54 -4.63 13.13 -8.37
N ARG A 55 -4.11 11.89 -8.36
CA ARG A 55 -3.79 11.17 -9.59
C ARG A 55 -5.04 10.75 -10.34
N VAL A 56 -6.05 10.24 -9.64
CA VAL A 56 -7.33 9.88 -10.24
C VAL A 56 -7.94 11.09 -10.95
N ARG A 57 -7.99 12.25 -10.29
CA ARG A 57 -8.52 13.50 -10.87
C ARG A 57 -7.70 13.95 -12.09
N SER A 58 -6.36 13.92 -11.99
CA SER A 58 -5.48 14.27 -13.13
C SER A 58 -5.76 13.37 -14.33
N SER A 59 -5.93 12.07 -14.14
CA SER A 59 -6.24 11.14 -15.23
C SER A 59 -7.63 11.38 -15.83
N MET A 60 -8.65 11.65 -15.00
CA MET A 60 -10.00 12.00 -15.47
C MET A 60 -9.97 13.31 -16.27
N ASN A 61 -9.18 14.31 -15.85
CA ASN A 61 -9.02 15.57 -16.57
C ASN A 61 -8.31 15.36 -17.92
N THR A 62 -7.26 14.55 -17.99
CA THR A 62 -6.59 14.23 -19.25
C THR A 62 -7.55 13.64 -20.28
N LEU A 63 -8.42 12.71 -19.84
CA LEU A 63 -9.44 12.13 -20.72
C LEU A 63 -10.48 13.17 -21.14
N SER A 64 -10.97 13.99 -20.20
CA SER A 64 -12.00 14.99 -20.49
C SER A 64 -11.50 16.08 -21.42
N GLU A 65 -10.27 16.56 -21.25
CA GLU A 65 -9.62 17.51 -22.16
C GLU A 65 -9.50 16.95 -23.59
N ALA A 66 -9.05 15.70 -23.72
CA ALA A 66 -8.95 15.03 -25.01
C ALA A 66 -10.30 14.82 -25.70
N LEU A 67 -11.39 14.69 -24.91
CA LEU A 67 -12.77 14.56 -25.40
C LEU A 67 -13.49 15.90 -25.62
N GLY A 68 -12.81 17.03 -25.35
CA GLY A 68 -13.37 18.36 -25.51
C GLY A 68 -14.51 18.70 -24.52
N ILE A 69 -14.49 18.08 -23.32
CA ILE A 69 -15.49 18.31 -22.27
C ILE A 69 -14.79 18.68 -20.94
N THR A 70 -15.56 19.25 -20.01
CA THR A 70 -15.05 19.56 -18.66
C THR A 70 -15.57 18.53 -17.67
N CYS A 71 -14.69 18.06 -16.78
CA CYS A 71 -15.06 17.11 -15.72
C CYS A 71 -14.67 17.69 -14.35
N SER A 72 -15.65 17.69 -13.42
CA SER A 72 -15.43 18.00 -12.01
C SER A 72 -15.68 16.73 -11.18
N ALA A 73 -14.73 16.33 -10.34
CA ALA A 73 -14.83 15.10 -9.56
C ALA A 73 -14.49 15.31 -8.08
N ASP A 74 -15.35 14.77 -7.20
CA ASP A 74 -15.11 14.59 -5.78
C ASP A 74 -14.76 13.12 -5.51
N ILE A 75 -13.57 12.87 -4.95
CA ILE A 75 -12.98 11.55 -4.85
C ILE A 75 -12.75 11.20 -3.39
N GLY A 76 -13.39 10.11 -2.93
CA GLY A 76 -13.16 9.50 -1.63
C GLY A 76 -12.20 8.30 -1.72
N LEU A 77 -12.13 7.51 -0.64
CA LEU A 77 -11.37 6.25 -0.61
C LEU A 77 -12.00 5.17 -1.50
N MET A 78 -13.33 5.07 -1.47
CA MET A 78 -14.09 4.01 -2.14
C MET A 78 -15.21 4.57 -3.02
N SER A 79 -15.22 5.86 -3.32
CA SER A 79 -16.28 6.49 -4.10
C SER A 79 -15.75 7.64 -4.94
N ILE A 80 -16.40 7.86 -6.08
CA ILE A 80 -16.20 9.02 -6.94
C ILE A 80 -17.58 9.57 -7.28
N SER A 81 -17.79 10.87 -7.03
CA SER A 81 -18.92 11.61 -7.58
C SER A 81 -18.37 12.60 -8.60
N TYR A 82 -18.84 12.55 -9.83
CA TYR A 82 -18.32 13.42 -10.88
C TYR A 82 -19.43 13.95 -11.77
N THR A 83 -19.17 15.12 -12.37
CA THR A 83 -20.04 15.77 -13.34
C THR A 83 -19.23 16.17 -14.55
N CYS A 84 -19.70 15.78 -15.73
CA CYS A 84 -19.14 16.19 -17.01
C CYS A 84 -20.05 17.22 -17.69
N PHE A 85 -19.46 18.22 -18.37
CA PHE A 85 -20.13 19.30 -19.07
C PHE A 85 -19.62 19.40 -20.49
N ASP A 86 -20.51 19.58 -21.47
CA ASP A 86 -20.17 19.82 -22.87
C ASP A 86 -20.49 21.25 -23.36
N GLY A 87 -20.96 22.12 -22.46
CA GLY A 87 -21.38 23.48 -22.73
C GLY A 87 -22.90 23.65 -22.84
N GLU A 88 -23.64 22.61 -23.18
CA GLU A 88 -25.10 22.63 -23.30
C GLU A 88 -25.77 21.77 -22.23
N SER A 89 -25.19 20.64 -21.90
CA SER A 89 -25.75 19.66 -20.99
C SER A 89 -24.74 19.22 -19.93
N SER A 90 -25.22 18.56 -18.87
CA SER A 90 -24.38 17.96 -17.84
C SER A 90 -24.80 16.53 -17.56
N PHE A 91 -23.81 15.69 -17.27
CA PHE A 91 -24.03 14.31 -16.87
C PHE A 91 -23.30 14.05 -15.55
N SER A 92 -24.05 13.61 -14.53
CA SER A 92 -23.52 13.36 -13.20
C SER A 92 -23.69 11.90 -12.80
N HIS A 93 -22.66 11.34 -12.19
CA HIS A 93 -22.70 9.99 -11.63
C HIS A 93 -22.03 9.93 -10.26
N ALA A 94 -22.60 9.12 -9.38
CA ALA A 94 -21.98 8.72 -8.10
C ALA A 94 -21.66 7.23 -8.16
N LEU A 95 -20.41 6.88 -8.01
CA LEU A 95 -19.88 5.53 -8.17
C LEU A 95 -19.25 5.07 -6.86
N SER A 96 -19.39 3.78 -6.51
CA SER A 96 -18.82 3.18 -5.31
C SER A 96 -18.05 1.90 -5.63
N LEU A 97 -16.91 1.72 -4.99
CA LEU A 97 -16.13 0.48 -5.04
C LEU A 97 -16.65 -0.52 -4.01
N THR A 98 -16.58 -1.79 -4.34
CA THR A 98 -16.88 -2.89 -3.41
C THR A 98 -15.72 -3.18 -2.47
N THR A 99 -14.49 -2.95 -2.93
CA THR A 99 -13.24 -3.22 -2.19
C THR A 99 -12.18 -2.22 -2.58
N THR A 100 -11.23 -1.99 -1.69
CA THR A 100 -10.02 -1.22 -1.98
C THR A 100 -8.79 -2.10 -1.79
N GLY A 101 -7.76 -1.87 -2.56
CA GLY A 101 -6.50 -2.62 -2.50
C GLY A 101 -5.37 -1.88 -3.20
N VAL A 102 -4.19 -2.49 -3.24
CA VAL A 102 -3.05 -1.95 -3.99
C VAL A 102 -2.72 -2.92 -5.11
N ASN A 103 -2.74 -2.42 -6.35
CA ASN A 103 -2.38 -3.20 -7.54
C ASN A 103 -1.56 -2.33 -8.51
N THR A 104 -0.25 -2.35 -8.33
CA THR A 104 0.67 -1.52 -9.13
C THR A 104 0.78 -1.98 -10.58
N SER A 105 0.55 -3.27 -10.87
CA SER A 105 0.53 -3.78 -12.24
C SER A 105 -0.65 -3.24 -13.04
N ARG A 106 -1.86 -3.30 -12.47
CA ARG A 106 -3.06 -2.72 -13.09
C ARG A 106 -2.95 -1.21 -13.19
N LEU A 107 -2.44 -0.56 -12.15
CA LEU A 107 -2.20 0.89 -12.16
C LEU A 107 -1.33 1.31 -13.34
N ASN A 108 -0.24 0.59 -13.59
CA ASN A 108 0.65 0.90 -14.71
C ASN A 108 -0.07 0.83 -16.06
N ARG A 109 -0.89 -0.20 -16.30
CA ARG A 109 -1.64 -0.34 -17.55
C ARG A 109 -2.68 0.77 -17.74
N LEU A 110 -3.35 1.15 -16.66
CA LEU A 110 -4.30 2.28 -16.70
C LEU A 110 -3.59 3.61 -16.96
N GLU A 111 -2.41 3.82 -16.41
CA GLU A 111 -1.60 5.01 -16.71
C GLU A 111 -1.17 5.07 -18.18
N HIS A 112 -0.80 3.94 -18.78
CA HIS A 112 -0.52 3.87 -20.23
C HIS A 112 -1.78 4.18 -21.03
N PHE A 113 -2.92 3.53 -20.69
CA PHE A 113 -4.20 3.83 -21.34
C PHE A 113 -4.53 5.34 -21.32
N VAL A 114 -4.38 6.00 -20.17
CA VAL A 114 -4.63 7.44 -20.03
C VAL A 114 -3.60 8.27 -20.81
N SER A 115 -2.33 7.87 -20.80
CA SER A 115 -1.24 8.57 -21.51
C SER A 115 -1.40 8.53 -23.03
N ASP A 116 -1.81 7.37 -23.55
CA ASP A 116 -1.93 7.12 -24.99
C ASP A 116 -3.28 7.62 -25.55
N PHE A 117 -4.25 7.86 -24.67
CA PHE A 117 -5.61 8.25 -25.03
C PHE A 117 -5.68 9.52 -25.90
N PRO A 118 -4.96 10.63 -25.63
CA PRO A 118 -5.02 11.83 -26.46
C PRO A 118 -4.52 11.64 -27.91
N ALA A 119 -3.67 10.62 -28.14
CA ALA A 119 -3.12 10.34 -29.46
C ALA A 119 -3.89 9.24 -30.21
N GLU A 120 -4.28 8.18 -29.52
CA GLU A 120 -4.87 6.98 -30.13
C GLU A 120 -6.34 6.79 -29.73
N GLY A 121 -6.67 6.97 -28.45
CA GLY A 121 -7.99 6.67 -27.90
C GLY A 121 -9.11 7.55 -28.47
N ILE A 122 -8.83 8.81 -28.80
CA ILE A 122 -9.81 9.75 -29.37
C ILE A 122 -10.38 9.28 -30.72
N HIS A 123 -9.65 8.42 -31.45
CA HIS A 123 -10.05 7.89 -32.73
C HIS A 123 -10.80 6.54 -32.62
N MET A 124 -10.83 5.95 -31.43
CA MET A 124 -11.49 4.67 -31.17
C MET A 124 -12.97 4.87 -30.84
N SER A 125 -13.77 3.81 -31.06
CA SER A 125 -15.16 3.80 -30.62
C SER A 125 -15.26 3.57 -29.12
N GLY A 126 -16.35 4.03 -28.49
CA GLY A 126 -16.62 3.79 -27.08
C GLY A 126 -16.61 2.29 -26.70
N GLU A 127 -17.15 1.42 -27.57
CA GLU A 127 -17.12 -0.03 -27.38
C GLU A 127 -15.69 -0.59 -27.33
N ALA A 128 -14.82 -0.16 -28.26
CA ALA A 128 -13.42 -0.59 -28.28
C ALA A 128 -12.66 -0.15 -27.03
N LEU A 129 -12.90 1.08 -26.56
CA LEU A 129 -12.31 1.61 -25.34
C LEU A 129 -12.77 0.88 -24.08
N HIS A 130 -14.09 0.62 -23.96
CA HIS A 130 -14.60 -0.18 -22.85
C HIS A 130 -14.09 -1.62 -22.88
N SER A 131 -13.91 -2.21 -24.07
CA SER A 131 -13.30 -3.54 -24.24
C SER A 131 -11.84 -3.57 -23.80
N GLN A 132 -11.05 -2.52 -24.09
CA GLN A 132 -9.68 -2.40 -23.55
C GLN A 132 -9.67 -2.31 -22.03
N LEU A 133 -10.58 -1.54 -21.44
CA LEU A 133 -10.73 -1.47 -19.99
C LEU A 133 -11.14 -2.82 -19.39
N ASP A 134 -12.00 -3.60 -20.07
CA ASP A 134 -12.35 -4.98 -19.68
C ASP A 134 -11.10 -5.87 -19.65
N GLU A 135 -10.25 -5.80 -20.66
CA GLU A 135 -8.99 -6.57 -20.67
C GLU A 135 -8.10 -6.22 -19.48
N ILE A 136 -7.97 -4.92 -19.17
CA ILE A 136 -7.19 -4.48 -18.00
C ILE A 136 -7.85 -4.97 -16.70
N GLU A 137 -9.17 -4.96 -16.61
CA GLU A 137 -9.93 -5.39 -15.44
C GLU A 137 -9.85 -6.91 -15.21
N ARG A 138 -9.90 -7.71 -16.27
CA ARG A 138 -9.81 -9.18 -16.23
C ARG A 138 -8.45 -9.70 -15.81
N ILE A 139 -7.40 -8.87 -15.85
CA ILE A 139 -6.08 -9.29 -15.42
C ILE A 139 -6.12 -9.60 -13.92
N HIS A 140 -6.04 -10.87 -13.62
CA HIS A 140 -5.95 -11.38 -12.25
C HIS A 140 -4.61 -10.95 -11.61
N GLY A 141 -4.53 -11.04 -10.29
CA GLY A 141 -3.27 -10.80 -9.58
C GLY A 141 -2.13 -11.67 -10.15
N LEU A 142 -0.93 -11.09 -10.27
CA LEU A 142 0.26 -11.75 -10.82
C LEU A 142 0.71 -12.96 -9.99
N TYR A 143 0.31 -13.00 -8.71
CA TYR A 143 0.85 -13.95 -7.75
C TYR A 143 -0.25 -14.79 -7.09
N SER A 144 0.06 -16.07 -6.88
CA SER A 144 -0.79 -16.98 -6.12
C SER A 144 -0.82 -16.62 -4.64
N PRO A 145 -1.81 -17.06 -3.85
CA PRO A 145 -1.84 -16.86 -2.39
C PRO A 145 -0.59 -17.41 -1.69
N THR A 146 -0.04 -18.50 -2.17
CA THR A 146 1.21 -19.06 -1.64
C THR A 146 2.40 -18.18 -1.95
N ALA A 147 2.51 -17.64 -3.17
CA ALA A 147 3.57 -16.69 -3.52
C ALA A 147 3.47 -15.39 -2.68
N LEU A 148 2.25 -14.88 -2.44
CA LEU A 148 2.02 -13.74 -1.55
C LEU A 148 2.35 -14.07 -0.09
N GLY A 149 2.10 -15.31 0.34
CA GLY A 149 2.56 -15.82 1.64
C GLY A 149 4.09 -15.80 1.75
N LEU A 150 4.80 -16.34 0.76
CA LEU A 150 6.27 -16.31 0.72
C LEU A 150 6.83 -14.89 0.66
N ALA A 151 6.20 -14.00 -0.09
CA ALA A 151 6.59 -12.60 -0.16
C ALA A 151 6.47 -11.89 1.19
N SER A 152 5.37 -12.13 1.93
CA SER A 152 5.21 -11.59 3.28
C SER A 152 6.18 -12.23 4.29
N ALA A 153 6.46 -13.52 4.15
CA ALA A 153 7.45 -14.22 4.93
C ALA A 153 8.84 -13.56 4.80
N LEU A 154 9.26 -13.36 3.53
CA LEU A 154 10.53 -12.69 3.22
C LEU A 154 10.54 -11.25 3.78
N ALA A 155 9.46 -10.49 3.58
CA ALA A 155 9.35 -9.12 4.05
C ALA A 155 9.46 -9.04 5.58
N CYS A 156 8.68 -9.82 6.30
CA CYS A 156 8.64 -9.78 7.77
C CYS A 156 9.90 -10.38 8.42
N GLY A 157 10.45 -11.45 7.85
CA GLY A 157 11.73 -12.00 8.30
C GLY A 157 12.87 -10.99 8.17
N ALA A 158 12.98 -10.32 7.02
CA ALA A 158 13.94 -9.25 6.80
C ALA A 158 13.71 -8.04 7.72
N PHE A 159 12.44 -7.67 7.90
CA PHE A 159 12.06 -6.55 8.78
C PHE A 159 12.41 -6.82 10.24
N THR A 160 12.34 -8.08 10.68
CA THR A 160 12.75 -8.50 12.03
C THR A 160 14.20 -8.11 12.29
N PHE A 161 15.11 -8.39 11.36
CA PHE A 161 16.51 -7.96 11.48
C PHE A 161 16.66 -6.43 11.55
N LEU A 162 15.94 -5.69 10.72
CA LEU A 162 16.00 -4.22 10.71
C LEU A 162 15.50 -3.59 12.02
N LEU A 163 14.67 -4.30 12.77
CA LEU A 163 14.18 -3.91 14.10
C LEU A 163 15.09 -4.40 15.24
N GLY A 164 16.18 -5.14 14.93
CA GLY A 164 17.16 -5.62 15.89
C GLY A 164 17.02 -7.10 16.27
N GLY A 165 16.08 -7.84 15.65
CA GLY A 165 15.89 -9.26 15.91
C GLY A 165 17.02 -10.13 15.32
N GLY A 166 17.33 -11.23 15.99
CA GLY A 166 18.34 -12.20 15.61
C GLY A 166 17.85 -13.24 14.58
N PRO A 167 18.73 -14.17 14.18
CA PRO A 167 18.41 -15.17 13.16
C PRO A 167 17.20 -16.06 13.54
N LEU A 168 17.02 -16.39 14.83
CA LEU A 168 15.89 -17.19 15.28
C LEU A 168 14.59 -16.44 15.09
N GLU A 169 14.50 -15.20 15.57
CA GLU A 169 13.29 -14.37 15.41
C GLU A 169 12.98 -14.12 13.92
N MET A 170 14.00 -13.97 13.07
CA MET A 170 13.83 -13.84 11.62
C MET A 170 13.12 -15.07 11.03
N ILE A 171 13.58 -16.28 11.37
CA ILE A 171 13.00 -17.54 10.87
C ILE A 171 11.57 -17.73 11.39
N LEU A 172 11.36 -17.45 12.66
CA LEU A 172 10.02 -17.59 13.29
C LEU A 172 9.04 -16.58 12.71
N ALA A 173 9.45 -15.32 12.52
CA ALA A 173 8.63 -14.29 11.89
C ALA A 173 8.37 -14.58 10.41
N PHE A 174 9.34 -15.14 9.70
CA PHE A 174 9.16 -15.62 8.33
C PHE A 174 8.03 -16.66 8.25
N ALA A 175 8.05 -17.68 9.10
CA ALA A 175 7.02 -18.71 9.11
C ALA A 175 5.65 -18.15 9.51
N GLY A 176 5.58 -17.35 10.57
CA GLY A 176 4.35 -16.72 11.05
C GLY A 176 3.70 -15.82 10.02
N ALA A 177 4.46 -14.89 9.43
CA ALA A 177 3.97 -13.98 8.42
C ALA A 177 3.53 -14.70 7.13
N GLY A 178 4.26 -15.72 6.72
CA GLY A 178 3.94 -16.50 5.53
C GLY A 178 2.58 -17.19 5.64
N ILE A 179 2.35 -17.89 6.73
CA ILE A 179 1.09 -18.58 7.00
C ILE A 179 -0.03 -17.57 7.23
N GLY A 180 0.19 -16.54 8.05
CA GLY A 180 -0.81 -15.52 8.34
C GLY A 180 -1.30 -14.81 7.07
N ASN A 181 -0.40 -14.39 6.17
CA ASN A 181 -0.80 -13.73 4.93
C ASN A 181 -1.46 -14.70 3.93
N ALA A 182 -1.03 -15.95 3.85
CA ALA A 182 -1.70 -16.95 3.03
C ALA A 182 -3.17 -17.16 3.47
N ILE A 183 -3.42 -17.21 4.79
CA ILE A 183 -4.77 -17.27 5.37
C ILE A 183 -5.55 -16.01 5.00
N ARG A 184 -4.97 -14.80 5.15
CA ARG A 184 -5.61 -13.54 4.77
C ARG A 184 -6.07 -13.55 3.31
N CYS A 185 -5.19 -13.99 2.42
CA CYS A 185 -5.50 -14.06 0.99
C CYS A 185 -6.65 -15.05 0.70
N LYS A 186 -6.70 -16.18 1.40
CA LYS A 186 -7.81 -17.14 1.28
C LYS A 186 -9.12 -16.56 1.78
N LEU A 187 -9.12 -15.95 2.96
CA LEU A 187 -10.33 -15.32 3.53
C LEU A 187 -10.85 -14.20 2.63
N GLY A 188 -9.96 -13.36 2.09
CA GLY A 188 -10.32 -12.30 1.14
C GLY A 188 -10.99 -12.85 -0.14
N LYS A 189 -10.53 -13.98 -0.68
CA LYS A 189 -11.16 -14.64 -1.82
C LYS A 189 -12.57 -15.17 -1.52
N HIS A 190 -12.86 -15.46 -0.27
CA HIS A 190 -14.20 -15.88 0.19
C HIS A 190 -15.06 -14.71 0.68
N HIS A 191 -14.65 -13.47 0.39
CA HIS A 191 -15.39 -12.23 0.72
C HIS A 191 -15.72 -12.05 2.21
N PHE A 192 -14.87 -12.57 3.11
CA PHE A 192 -14.99 -12.28 4.53
C PHE A 192 -14.74 -10.78 4.81
N THR A 193 -15.33 -10.29 5.89
CA THR A 193 -15.15 -8.89 6.30
C THR A 193 -13.68 -8.55 6.56
N LEU A 194 -13.31 -7.28 6.34
CA LEU A 194 -11.95 -6.79 6.57
C LEU A 194 -11.43 -7.13 7.98
N PHE A 195 -12.26 -6.91 9.01
CA PHE A 195 -11.89 -7.16 10.40
C PHE A 195 -11.61 -8.65 10.66
N MET A 196 -12.44 -9.52 10.13
CA MET A 196 -12.23 -10.97 10.24
C MET A 196 -10.95 -11.40 9.53
N CYS A 197 -10.71 -10.90 8.31
CA CYS A 197 -9.47 -11.18 7.58
C CYS A 197 -8.23 -10.75 8.38
N ILE A 198 -8.25 -9.58 9.01
CA ILE A 198 -7.13 -9.06 9.81
C ILE A 198 -6.98 -9.89 11.09
N ALA A 199 -8.04 -10.01 11.88
CA ALA A 199 -7.97 -10.66 13.18
C ALA A 199 -7.50 -12.13 13.08
N VAL A 200 -8.09 -12.90 12.15
CA VAL A 200 -7.71 -14.32 11.97
C VAL A 200 -6.28 -14.44 11.45
N SER A 201 -5.85 -13.60 10.50
CA SER A 201 -4.49 -13.68 9.95
C SER A 201 -3.43 -13.30 10.98
N VAL A 202 -3.66 -12.23 11.76
CA VAL A 202 -2.74 -11.80 12.83
C VAL A 202 -2.68 -12.86 13.93
N SER A 203 -3.82 -13.37 14.40
CA SER A 203 -3.87 -14.43 15.41
C SER A 203 -3.14 -15.68 14.93
N SER A 204 -3.33 -16.09 13.68
CA SER A 204 -2.62 -17.24 13.10
C SER A 204 -1.11 -16.99 13.02
N ALA A 205 -0.66 -15.78 12.64
CA ALA A 205 0.76 -15.43 12.59
C ALA A 205 1.41 -15.51 13.98
N CYS A 206 0.75 -14.96 15.01
CA CYS A 206 1.21 -15.02 16.40
C CYS A 206 1.24 -16.46 16.94
N LEU A 207 0.21 -17.27 16.65
CA LEU A 207 0.16 -18.69 17.05
C LEU A 207 1.29 -19.48 16.42
N VAL A 208 1.54 -19.30 15.13
CA VAL A 208 2.64 -20.00 14.42
C VAL A 208 3.99 -19.58 15.01
N TYR A 209 4.20 -18.28 15.23
CA TYR A 209 5.42 -17.78 15.86
C TYR A 209 5.65 -18.43 17.23
N ALA A 210 4.67 -18.35 18.11
CA ALA A 210 4.76 -18.90 19.47
C ALA A 210 4.90 -20.44 19.49
N GLY A 211 4.20 -21.14 18.60
CA GLY A 211 4.29 -22.59 18.47
C GLY A 211 5.68 -23.06 18.05
N PHE A 212 6.26 -22.41 17.04
CA PHE A 212 7.63 -22.71 16.62
C PHE A 212 8.68 -22.26 17.63
N LEU A 213 8.45 -21.14 18.36
CA LEU A 213 9.33 -20.73 19.44
C LEU A 213 9.38 -21.81 20.54
N LYS A 214 8.21 -22.28 21.02
CA LYS A 214 8.16 -23.36 22.01
C LYS A 214 8.79 -24.66 21.54
N LEU A 215 8.62 -24.99 20.26
CA LEU A 215 9.28 -26.15 19.65
C LEU A 215 10.81 -25.98 19.64
N ALA A 216 11.30 -24.79 19.30
CA ALA A 216 12.73 -24.49 19.33
C ALA A 216 13.30 -24.52 20.75
N GLU A 217 12.59 -23.98 21.74
CA GLU A 217 12.96 -24.08 23.16
C GLU A 217 13.07 -25.52 23.61
N LEU A 218 12.13 -26.38 23.23
CA LEU A 218 12.13 -27.80 23.59
C LEU A 218 13.28 -28.58 22.94
N LEU A 219 13.54 -28.33 21.66
CA LEU A 219 14.53 -29.08 20.87
C LEU A 219 15.97 -28.61 21.12
N PHE A 220 16.16 -27.29 21.28
CA PHE A 220 17.50 -26.69 21.36
C PHE A 220 17.83 -26.15 22.76
N HIS A 221 16.96 -26.33 23.77
CA HIS A 221 17.13 -25.86 25.14
C HIS A 221 17.48 -24.35 25.21
N ILE A 222 16.82 -23.56 24.37
CA ILE A 222 17.03 -22.11 24.29
C ILE A 222 16.44 -21.48 25.56
N SER A 223 17.27 -20.83 26.36
CA SER A 223 16.87 -20.22 27.63
C SER A 223 16.59 -18.71 27.54
N VAL A 224 16.61 -18.14 26.35
CA VAL A 224 16.65 -16.70 26.16
C VAL A 224 15.36 -16.15 25.60
N GLN A 225 15.08 -14.88 25.91
CA GLN A 225 13.86 -14.15 25.55
C GLN A 225 13.81 -13.83 24.06
N HIS A 226 13.16 -14.71 23.27
CA HIS A 226 12.93 -14.50 21.83
C HIS A 226 11.45 -14.14 21.53
N GLU A 227 10.71 -13.71 22.56
CA GLU A 227 9.27 -13.49 22.46
C GLU A 227 8.91 -12.30 21.55
N ALA A 228 9.71 -11.24 21.53
CA ALA A 228 9.39 -9.98 20.85
C ALA A 228 9.15 -10.11 19.33
N GLY A 229 9.70 -11.14 18.71
CA GLY A 229 9.57 -11.34 17.27
C GLY A 229 8.16 -11.65 16.78
N TYR A 230 7.22 -12.03 17.67
CA TYR A 230 5.81 -12.22 17.27
C TYR A 230 5.19 -10.96 16.66
N ILE A 231 5.64 -9.77 17.09
CA ILE A 231 5.19 -8.50 16.53
C ILE A 231 5.59 -8.41 15.06
N CYS A 232 6.81 -8.84 14.75
CA CYS A 232 7.32 -8.80 13.38
C CYS A 232 6.55 -9.75 12.46
N SER A 233 6.04 -10.88 12.99
CA SER A 233 5.27 -11.84 12.21
C SER A 233 3.93 -11.29 11.69
N MET A 234 3.41 -10.20 12.26
CA MET A 234 2.15 -9.58 11.83
C MET A 234 2.34 -8.29 11.01
N LEU A 235 3.57 -7.78 10.81
CA LEU A 235 3.80 -6.49 10.18
C LEU A 235 3.36 -6.42 8.70
N PHE A 236 3.11 -7.55 8.06
CA PHE A 236 2.52 -7.60 6.71
C PHE A 236 1.12 -6.97 6.62
N ILE A 237 0.43 -6.79 7.75
CA ILE A 237 -0.89 -6.15 7.83
C ILE A 237 -0.80 -4.62 7.83
N ILE A 238 0.32 -4.05 8.28
CA ILE A 238 0.44 -2.60 8.47
C ILE A 238 0.20 -1.87 7.15
N PRO A 239 -0.80 -0.96 7.10
CA PRO A 239 -1.26 -0.32 5.88
C PRO A 239 -0.36 0.85 5.47
N GLY A 240 0.91 0.55 5.19
CA GLY A 240 1.90 1.58 4.87
C GLY A 240 1.55 2.37 3.61
N PHE A 241 1.00 1.71 2.59
CA PHE A 241 0.58 2.38 1.36
C PHE A 241 -0.53 3.43 1.62
N PRO A 242 -1.65 3.11 2.32
CA PRO A 242 -2.66 4.09 2.72
C PRO A 242 -2.13 5.23 3.57
N PHE A 243 -1.22 5.00 4.52
CA PHE A 243 -0.62 6.08 5.32
C PHE A 243 0.14 7.09 4.46
N ILE A 244 0.95 6.61 3.53
CA ILE A 244 1.76 7.48 2.66
C ILE A 244 0.86 8.23 1.67
N THR A 245 -0.10 7.54 1.03
CA THR A 245 -1.01 8.18 0.07
C THR A 245 -1.97 9.16 0.73
N SER A 246 -2.43 8.91 1.96
CA SER A 246 -3.19 9.86 2.78
C SER A 246 -2.43 11.18 2.95
N GLY A 247 -1.17 11.12 3.37
CA GLY A 247 -0.35 12.32 3.54
C GLY A 247 -0.14 13.10 2.23
N ILE A 248 -0.01 12.41 1.09
CA ILE A 248 0.11 13.04 -0.22
C ILE A 248 -1.21 13.71 -0.64
N ASP A 249 -2.35 13.06 -0.42
CA ASP A 249 -3.67 13.60 -0.74
C ASP A 249 -3.96 14.85 0.12
N LEU A 250 -3.70 14.80 1.44
CA LEU A 250 -3.83 15.95 2.33
C LEU A 250 -2.97 17.15 1.91
N ALA A 251 -1.74 16.89 1.48
CA ALA A 251 -0.84 17.95 0.99
C ALA A 251 -1.32 18.58 -0.33
N LYS A 252 -2.17 17.89 -1.08
CA LYS A 252 -2.83 18.38 -2.31
C LYS A 252 -4.24 18.93 -2.07
N LEU A 253 -4.62 19.12 -0.81
CA LEU A 253 -5.95 19.57 -0.37
C LEU A 253 -7.10 18.62 -0.75
N ASP A 254 -6.79 17.38 -1.11
CA ASP A 254 -7.78 16.32 -1.28
C ASP A 254 -8.22 15.78 0.10
N MET A 255 -8.84 16.66 0.90
CA MET A 255 -9.14 16.44 2.30
C MET A 255 -9.99 15.19 2.53
N ARG A 256 -11.04 14.99 1.73
CA ARG A 256 -11.94 13.85 1.85
C ARG A 256 -11.18 12.53 1.67
N SER A 257 -10.51 12.34 0.54
CA SER A 257 -9.73 11.13 0.28
C SER A 257 -8.63 10.92 1.31
N GLY A 258 -7.89 11.98 1.66
CA GLY A 258 -6.81 11.92 2.63
C GLY A 258 -7.28 11.48 4.01
N LEU A 259 -8.37 12.04 4.53
CA LEU A 259 -8.93 11.69 5.83
C LEU A 259 -9.56 10.29 5.85
N GLU A 260 -10.30 9.91 4.80
CA GLU A 260 -10.87 8.58 4.68
C GLU A 260 -9.77 7.49 4.63
N ARG A 261 -8.66 7.73 3.88
CA ARG A 261 -7.49 6.82 3.84
C ARG A 261 -6.78 6.73 5.20
N LEU A 262 -6.63 7.85 5.88
CA LEU A 262 -6.04 7.88 7.20
C LEU A 262 -6.89 7.10 8.20
N ALA A 263 -8.20 7.34 8.22
CA ALA A 263 -9.14 6.61 9.06
C ALA A 263 -9.11 5.10 8.79
N TYR A 264 -9.13 4.71 7.51
CA TYR A 264 -8.99 3.31 7.10
C TYR A 264 -7.68 2.69 7.63
N ALA A 265 -6.55 3.38 7.47
CA ALA A 265 -5.26 2.89 7.95
C ALA A 265 -5.23 2.75 9.49
N ILE A 266 -5.78 3.71 10.22
CA ILE A 266 -5.90 3.65 11.68
C ILE A 266 -6.75 2.45 12.11
N ILE A 267 -7.90 2.23 11.49
CA ILE A 267 -8.78 1.09 11.80
C ILE A 267 -8.06 -0.25 11.57
N VAL A 268 -7.36 -0.40 10.45
CA VAL A 268 -6.58 -1.62 10.15
C VAL A 268 -5.53 -1.88 11.22
N VAL A 269 -4.77 -0.85 11.62
CA VAL A 269 -3.75 -0.96 12.67
C VAL A 269 -4.38 -1.30 14.02
N MET A 270 -5.49 -0.66 14.38
CA MET A 270 -6.17 -0.92 15.65
C MET A 270 -6.65 -2.37 15.75
N VAL A 271 -7.31 -2.88 14.71
CA VAL A 271 -7.77 -4.29 14.67
C VAL A 271 -6.59 -5.25 14.75
N ALA A 272 -5.51 -4.99 13.98
CA ALA A 272 -4.32 -5.83 14.01
C ALA A 272 -3.63 -5.83 15.38
N ALA A 273 -3.44 -4.65 15.97
CA ALA A 273 -2.75 -4.52 17.24
C ALA A 273 -3.56 -5.10 18.42
N VAL A 274 -4.88 -4.90 18.44
CA VAL A 274 -5.75 -5.51 19.45
C VAL A 274 -5.76 -7.04 19.30
N SER A 275 -5.82 -7.56 18.07
CA SER A 275 -5.75 -9.01 17.84
C SER A 275 -4.42 -9.61 18.34
N ALA A 276 -3.30 -8.95 18.03
CA ALA A 276 -1.98 -9.38 18.50
C ALA A 276 -1.81 -9.23 20.02
N TRP A 277 -2.38 -8.18 20.62
CA TRP A 277 -2.37 -7.98 22.06
C TRP A 277 -3.15 -9.07 22.80
N LEU A 278 -4.34 -9.43 22.31
CA LEU A 278 -5.11 -10.55 22.86
C LEU A 278 -4.35 -11.87 22.75
N MET A 279 -3.69 -12.11 21.61
CA MET A 279 -2.84 -13.29 21.44
C MET A 279 -1.63 -13.26 22.38
N ALA A 280 -1.02 -12.10 22.60
CA ALA A 280 0.07 -11.95 23.56
C ALA A 280 -0.36 -12.28 25.00
N LEU A 281 -1.58 -11.86 25.41
CA LEU A 281 -2.14 -12.21 26.71
C LEU A 281 -2.39 -13.72 26.84
N LEU A 282 -2.97 -14.35 25.81
CA LEU A 282 -3.28 -15.78 25.80
C LEU A 282 -2.02 -16.66 25.82
N LEU A 283 -0.96 -16.22 25.12
CA LEU A 283 0.28 -16.96 24.96
C LEU A 283 1.39 -16.51 25.91
N HIS A 284 1.07 -15.56 26.81
CA HIS A 284 2.01 -14.94 27.77
C HIS A 284 3.24 -14.30 27.11
N LEU A 285 3.10 -13.76 25.88
CA LEU A 285 4.16 -13.08 25.15
C LEU A 285 4.31 -11.62 25.60
N LYS A 286 5.55 -11.12 25.62
CA LYS A 286 5.84 -9.71 25.98
C LYS A 286 6.58 -9.01 24.85
N PRO A 287 6.26 -7.72 24.56
CA PRO A 287 6.95 -6.91 23.55
C PRO A 287 8.25 -6.32 24.09
N VAL A 288 9.13 -7.18 24.61
CA VAL A 288 10.47 -6.79 25.12
C VAL A 288 11.37 -6.32 23.98
N ASP A 289 12.51 -5.70 24.31
CA ASP A 289 13.50 -5.34 23.30
C ASP A 289 14.26 -6.59 22.83
N PHE A 290 14.71 -6.54 21.56
CA PHE A 290 15.53 -7.60 21.01
C PHE A 290 16.92 -7.60 21.65
N LEU A 291 17.54 -8.77 21.69
CA LEU A 291 18.92 -8.91 22.15
C LEU A 291 19.89 -8.20 21.18
N PRO A 292 20.86 -7.44 21.69
CA PRO A 292 21.83 -6.78 20.84
C PRO A 292 22.62 -7.79 19.99
N LEU A 293 22.72 -7.53 18.70
CA LEU A 293 23.54 -8.31 17.78
C LEU A 293 24.95 -7.73 17.76
N GLU A 294 25.95 -8.56 18.09
CA GLU A 294 27.36 -8.19 18.01
C GLU A 294 27.85 -8.22 16.56
N LEU A 295 27.62 -7.14 15.81
CA LEU A 295 28.03 -6.99 14.42
C LEU A 295 29.02 -5.84 14.28
N SER A 296 30.05 -6.04 13.48
CA SER A 296 30.93 -4.94 13.06
C SER A 296 30.12 -3.92 12.23
N ALA A 297 30.58 -2.67 12.16
CA ALA A 297 29.92 -1.61 11.41
C ALA A 297 29.70 -2.00 9.93
N ALA A 298 30.71 -2.61 9.30
CA ALA A 298 30.60 -3.06 7.90
C ALA A 298 29.56 -4.18 7.72
N GLN A 299 29.54 -5.16 8.62
CA GLN A 299 28.53 -6.24 8.60
C GLN A 299 27.12 -5.68 8.80
N ARG A 300 26.95 -4.75 9.73
CA ARG A 300 25.66 -4.11 10.01
C ARG A 300 25.14 -3.38 8.79
N ILE A 301 25.95 -2.56 8.11
CA ILE A 301 25.54 -1.86 6.88
C ILE A 301 25.17 -2.85 5.77
N LEU A 302 26.02 -3.87 5.55
CA LEU A 302 25.77 -4.90 4.53
C LEU A 302 24.45 -5.64 4.78
N PHE A 303 24.21 -6.10 6.00
CA PHE A 303 22.99 -6.82 6.34
C PHE A 303 21.76 -5.91 6.34
N ARG A 304 21.88 -4.62 6.69
CA ARG A 304 20.82 -3.62 6.53
C ARG A 304 20.43 -3.41 5.07
N LEU A 305 21.41 -3.34 4.17
CA LEU A 305 21.16 -3.24 2.72
C LEU A 305 20.43 -4.47 2.21
N LEU A 306 20.90 -5.68 2.55
CA LEU A 306 20.29 -6.94 2.12
C LEU A 306 18.89 -7.11 2.72
N ALA A 307 18.71 -6.87 4.01
CA ALA A 307 17.41 -6.98 4.66
C ALA A 307 16.42 -5.92 4.14
N SER A 308 16.87 -4.68 3.92
CA SER A 308 16.01 -3.65 3.34
C SER A 308 15.59 -4.00 1.90
N PHE A 309 16.51 -4.56 1.10
CA PHE A 309 16.18 -5.05 -0.24
C PHE A 309 15.13 -6.14 -0.19
N CYS A 310 15.35 -7.20 0.61
CA CYS A 310 14.41 -8.32 0.75
C CYS A 310 13.05 -7.87 1.29
N GLY A 311 13.05 -6.98 2.29
CA GLY A 311 11.83 -6.43 2.89
C GLY A 311 10.99 -5.66 1.87
N VAL A 312 11.60 -4.72 1.16
CA VAL A 312 10.91 -3.92 0.13
C VAL A 312 10.48 -4.76 -1.05
N PHE A 313 11.29 -5.71 -1.49
CA PHE A 313 10.94 -6.63 -2.57
C PHE A 313 9.68 -7.43 -2.21
N GLY A 314 9.64 -8.03 -1.01
CA GLY A 314 8.50 -8.78 -0.53
C GLY A 314 7.23 -7.93 -0.44
N PHE A 315 7.29 -6.73 0.13
CA PHE A 315 6.14 -5.81 0.15
C PHE A 315 5.71 -5.38 -1.25
N SER A 316 6.64 -5.13 -2.17
CA SER A 316 6.31 -4.78 -3.57
C SER A 316 5.55 -5.91 -4.27
N VAL A 317 5.97 -7.16 -4.07
CA VAL A 317 5.26 -8.35 -4.58
C VAL A 317 3.84 -8.43 -3.97
N MET A 318 3.68 -8.13 -2.67
CA MET A 318 2.36 -8.08 -2.03
C MET A 318 1.46 -6.98 -2.62
N PHE A 319 2.03 -5.90 -3.16
CA PHE A 319 1.31 -4.86 -3.91
C PHE A 319 1.07 -5.21 -5.38
N ASN A 320 1.24 -6.49 -5.74
CA ASN A 320 1.08 -6.99 -7.10
C ASN A 320 2.00 -6.30 -8.12
N SER A 321 3.23 -5.97 -7.71
CA SER A 321 4.25 -5.36 -8.58
C SER A 321 4.92 -6.44 -9.44
N PRO A 322 5.09 -6.20 -10.76
CA PRO A 322 5.96 -7.05 -11.58
C PRO A 322 7.38 -7.12 -11.00
N VAL A 323 8.07 -8.22 -11.19
CA VAL A 323 9.42 -8.48 -10.61
C VAL A 323 10.41 -7.35 -10.90
N ARG A 324 10.40 -6.79 -12.11
CA ARG A 324 11.26 -5.65 -12.50
C ARG A 324 10.99 -4.41 -11.65
N LEU A 325 9.71 -4.09 -11.44
CA LEU A 325 9.29 -2.97 -10.61
C LEU A 325 9.63 -3.22 -9.13
N ALA A 326 9.36 -4.43 -8.65
CA ALA A 326 9.69 -4.83 -7.27
C ALA A 326 11.20 -4.73 -7.00
N ALA A 327 12.04 -5.18 -7.92
CA ALA A 327 13.49 -5.07 -7.80
C ALA A 327 13.99 -3.61 -7.81
N ALA A 328 13.43 -2.77 -8.69
CA ALA A 328 13.77 -1.35 -8.74
C ALA A 328 13.38 -0.63 -7.44
N ALA A 329 12.17 -0.87 -6.92
CA ALA A 329 11.74 -0.33 -5.63
C ALA A 329 12.60 -0.85 -4.47
N ALA A 330 12.96 -2.14 -4.50
CA ALA A 330 13.81 -2.76 -3.48
C ALA A 330 15.22 -2.17 -3.45
N PHE A 331 15.81 -1.90 -4.61
CA PHE A 331 17.13 -1.25 -4.69
C PHE A 331 17.10 0.16 -4.09
N ILE A 332 16.09 0.97 -4.43
CA ILE A 332 15.91 2.30 -3.85
C ILE A 332 15.66 2.19 -2.34
N GLY A 333 14.78 1.27 -1.92
CA GLY A 333 14.47 1.06 -0.52
C GLY A 333 15.66 0.59 0.30
N ALA A 334 16.53 -0.26 -0.28
CA ALA A 334 17.75 -0.69 0.36
C ALA A 334 18.67 0.50 0.70
N LEU A 335 18.92 1.38 -0.27
CA LEU A 335 19.76 2.56 -0.06
C LEU A 335 19.13 3.55 0.92
N SER A 336 17.86 3.89 0.71
CA SER A 336 17.19 4.93 1.48
C SER A 336 16.88 4.51 2.92
N ASN A 337 16.50 3.24 3.15
CA ASN A 337 16.26 2.76 4.51
C ASN A 337 17.55 2.53 5.28
N THR A 338 18.60 2.05 4.63
CA THR A 338 19.93 1.95 5.29
C THR A 338 20.42 3.33 5.68
N LEU A 339 20.34 4.33 4.77
CA LEU A 339 20.66 5.72 5.12
C LEU A 339 19.87 6.20 6.34
N ARG A 340 18.54 5.95 6.37
CA ARG A 340 17.70 6.30 7.52
C ARG A 340 18.22 5.68 8.83
N LEU A 341 18.56 4.40 8.81
CA LEU A 341 19.03 3.71 10.01
C LEU A 341 20.40 4.21 10.47
N GLU A 342 21.32 4.48 9.52
CA GLU A 342 22.64 5.03 9.86
C GLU A 342 22.54 6.49 10.36
N LEU A 343 21.60 7.28 9.88
CA LEU A 343 21.33 8.64 10.43
C LEU A 343 20.88 8.58 11.88
N VAL A 344 20.10 7.58 12.29
CA VAL A 344 19.71 7.39 13.69
C VAL A 344 20.91 6.93 14.52
N ASP A 345 21.62 5.89 14.08
CA ASP A 345 22.62 5.21 14.90
C ASP A 345 23.98 5.95 14.94
N LEU A 346 24.41 6.54 13.82
CA LEU A 346 25.72 7.21 13.74
C LEU A 346 25.63 8.71 13.96
N ALA A 347 24.59 9.34 13.41
CA ALA A 347 24.44 10.80 13.47
C ALA A 347 23.51 11.27 14.61
N GLY A 348 22.87 10.34 15.33
CA GLY A 348 21.98 10.67 16.46
C GLY A 348 20.70 11.39 16.05
N PHE A 349 20.27 11.28 14.80
CA PHE A 349 19.04 11.95 14.35
C PHE A 349 17.80 11.33 15.00
N PRO A 350 16.81 12.17 15.37
CA PRO A 350 15.51 11.63 15.78
C PRO A 350 14.90 10.75 14.69
N PRO A 351 14.23 9.64 15.04
CA PRO A 351 13.67 8.70 14.05
C PRO A 351 12.78 9.32 12.96
N ALA A 352 12.01 10.35 13.30
CA ALA A 352 11.16 11.06 12.35
C ALA A 352 11.98 11.90 11.34
N ALA A 353 13.02 12.60 11.80
CA ALA A 353 13.91 13.35 10.91
C ALA A 353 14.67 12.39 9.96
N ALA A 354 15.16 11.28 10.48
CA ALA A 354 15.80 10.25 9.66
C ALA A 354 14.84 9.65 8.64
N ALA A 355 13.56 9.42 9.01
CA ALA A 355 12.52 8.95 8.10
C ALA A 355 12.23 9.95 6.97
N PHE A 356 12.20 11.27 7.28
CA PHE A 356 12.08 12.31 6.27
C PHE A 356 13.22 12.24 5.25
N PHE A 357 14.48 12.19 5.68
CA PHE A 357 15.62 12.11 4.77
C PHE A 357 15.67 10.78 3.98
N GLY A 358 15.30 9.67 4.61
CA GLY A 358 15.13 8.40 3.92
C GLY A 358 14.09 8.48 2.79
N ALA A 359 12.90 9.03 3.07
CA ALA A 359 11.84 9.21 2.09
C ALA A 359 12.22 10.23 0.99
N LEU A 360 12.88 11.33 1.35
CA LEU A 360 13.42 12.31 0.40
C LEU A 360 14.39 11.64 -0.59
N THR A 361 15.34 10.86 -0.08
CA THR A 361 16.30 10.11 -0.89
C THR A 361 15.60 9.11 -1.81
N ALA A 362 14.64 8.34 -1.30
CA ALA A 362 13.86 7.42 -2.12
C ALA A 362 13.11 8.14 -3.25
N GLY A 363 12.51 9.28 -2.95
CA GLY A 363 11.81 10.10 -3.94
C GLY A 363 12.72 10.69 -5.02
N LEU A 364 13.94 11.13 -4.67
CA LEU A 364 14.93 11.64 -5.61
C LEU A 364 15.46 10.51 -6.50
N LEU A 365 15.86 9.37 -5.93
CA LEU A 365 16.34 8.21 -6.69
C LEU A 365 15.28 7.68 -7.65
N ALA A 366 14.02 7.59 -7.21
CA ALA A 366 12.92 7.19 -8.08
C ALA A 366 12.72 8.15 -9.25
N SER A 367 12.97 9.44 -9.05
CA SER A 367 12.87 10.44 -10.14
C SER A 367 13.92 10.23 -11.22
N LEU A 368 15.13 9.79 -10.84
CA LEU A 368 16.22 9.54 -11.77
C LEU A 368 15.99 8.29 -12.64
N ILE A 369 15.29 7.29 -12.09
CA ILE A 369 15.13 6.00 -12.79
C ILE A 369 13.74 5.79 -13.42
N LYS A 370 12.74 6.65 -13.13
CA LYS A 370 11.35 6.47 -13.60
C LYS A 370 11.24 6.27 -15.10
N THR A 371 12.00 7.04 -15.89
CA THR A 371 11.99 6.97 -17.36
C THR A 371 12.60 5.68 -17.90
N LYS A 372 13.58 5.11 -17.19
CA LYS A 372 14.23 3.84 -17.56
C LYS A 372 13.38 2.63 -17.18
N VAL A 373 12.62 2.74 -16.11
CA VAL A 373 11.80 1.63 -15.59
C VAL A 373 10.42 1.61 -16.23
N GLY A 374 9.92 2.75 -16.74
CA GLY A 374 8.64 2.83 -17.46
C GLY A 374 7.40 2.63 -16.59
N TYR A 375 7.50 2.92 -15.29
CA TYR A 375 6.38 2.78 -14.35
C TYR A 375 6.02 4.10 -13.67
N PRO A 376 4.75 4.27 -13.26
CA PRO A 376 4.34 5.43 -12.48
C PRO A 376 5.20 5.62 -11.24
N ARG A 377 5.59 6.86 -10.97
CA ARG A 377 6.48 7.18 -9.85
C ARG A 377 5.98 6.64 -8.50
N ILE A 378 4.67 6.68 -8.26
CA ILE A 378 4.06 6.20 -7.02
C ILE A 378 4.28 4.70 -6.81
N SER A 379 4.26 3.92 -7.90
CA SER A 379 4.49 2.47 -7.87
C SER A 379 5.94 2.09 -7.52
N ILE A 380 6.87 3.05 -7.61
CA ILE A 380 8.26 2.90 -7.20
C ILE A 380 8.47 3.46 -5.80
N THR A 381 8.03 4.71 -5.56
CA THR A 381 8.36 5.44 -4.33
C THR A 381 7.67 4.90 -3.10
N VAL A 382 6.37 4.58 -3.17
CA VAL A 382 5.64 4.13 -1.99
C VAL A 382 6.13 2.77 -1.51
N PRO A 383 6.30 1.74 -2.35
CA PRO A 383 6.90 0.49 -1.90
C PRO A 383 8.32 0.64 -1.33
N SER A 384 9.14 1.56 -1.89
CA SER A 384 10.52 1.79 -1.41
C SER A 384 10.60 2.25 0.04
N ILE A 385 9.59 2.98 0.54
CA ILE A 385 9.59 3.52 1.91
C ILE A 385 8.60 2.84 2.85
N VAL A 386 7.80 1.88 2.36
CA VAL A 386 6.79 1.21 3.19
C VAL A 386 7.41 0.52 4.41
N ILE A 387 8.65 0.03 4.28
CA ILE A 387 9.42 -0.58 5.36
C ILE A 387 9.80 0.42 6.47
N MET A 388 9.70 1.72 6.23
CA MET A 388 9.98 2.76 7.21
C MET A 388 8.74 3.11 8.05
N VAL A 389 7.55 2.60 7.72
CA VAL A 389 6.31 2.86 8.45
C VAL A 389 6.40 2.28 9.85
N PRO A 390 6.01 3.03 10.89
CA PRO A 390 6.33 2.72 12.29
C PRO A 390 5.39 1.68 12.91
N GLY A 391 5.25 0.49 12.29
CA GLY A 391 4.35 -0.57 12.76
C GLY A 391 4.64 -1.06 14.17
N LEU A 392 5.91 -1.26 14.51
CA LEU A 392 6.33 -1.63 15.86
C LEU A 392 5.97 -0.55 16.90
N TYR A 393 6.16 0.73 16.57
CA TYR A 393 5.82 1.86 17.45
C TYR A 393 4.31 1.89 17.73
N LEU A 394 3.49 1.74 16.67
CA LEU A 394 2.03 1.69 16.80
C LEU A 394 1.57 0.51 17.66
N TYR A 395 2.15 -0.67 17.46
CA TYR A 395 1.84 -1.82 18.28
C TYR A 395 2.21 -1.59 19.76
N ARG A 396 3.44 -1.14 20.04
CA ARG A 396 3.90 -0.84 21.41
C ARG A 396 3.04 0.21 22.09
N ALA A 397 2.59 1.21 21.35
CA ALA A 397 1.67 2.23 21.87
C ALA A 397 0.34 1.58 22.34
N ILE A 398 -0.27 0.75 21.50
CA ILE A 398 -1.54 0.09 21.80
C ILE A 398 -1.38 -0.94 22.93
N TYR A 399 -0.30 -1.73 22.93
CA TYR A 399 0.00 -2.67 24.00
C TYR A 399 0.12 -1.97 25.36
N ASN A 400 0.91 -0.89 25.43
CA ASN A 400 1.10 -0.12 26.67
C ASN A 400 -0.18 0.59 27.11
N LEU A 401 -1.04 1.00 26.18
CA LEU A 401 -2.37 1.51 26.49
C LEU A 401 -3.22 0.41 27.15
N GLY A 402 -3.20 -0.80 26.61
CA GLY A 402 -3.96 -1.94 27.14
C GLY A 402 -3.54 -2.37 28.55
N ILE A 403 -2.29 -2.19 28.93
CA ILE A 403 -1.78 -2.45 30.29
C ILE A 403 -1.76 -1.18 31.17
N MET A 404 -2.46 -0.12 30.77
CA MET A 404 -2.61 1.16 31.48
C MET A 404 -1.30 1.93 31.73
N SER A 405 -0.25 1.65 30.98
CA SER A 405 1.02 2.41 31.01
C SER A 405 0.96 3.63 30.09
N LEU A 406 0.17 4.65 30.49
CA LEU A 406 -0.22 5.78 29.64
C LEU A 406 0.96 6.62 29.14
N ASN A 407 1.95 6.92 30.00
CA ASN A 407 3.11 7.71 29.62
C ASN A 407 3.95 7.04 28.55
N VAL A 408 4.18 5.73 28.67
CA VAL A 408 4.93 4.93 27.68
C VAL A 408 4.15 4.84 26.37
N SER A 409 2.84 4.59 26.47
CA SER A 409 1.94 4.57 25.32
C SER A 409 1.97 5.90 24.55
N ALA A 410 1.83 7.04 25.27
CA ALA A 410 1.86 8.37 24.66
C ALA A 410 3.18 8.66 23.93
N SER A 411 4.32 8.25 24.50
CA SER A 411 5.64 8.42 23.87
C SER A 411 5.74 7.62 22.55
N TRP A 412 5.27 6.38 22.53
CA TRP A 412 5.26 5.56 21.30
C TRP A 412 4.29 6.12 20.25
N PHE A 413 3.10 6.61 20.66
CA PHE A 413 2.16 7.25 19.74
C PHE A 413 2.75 8.53 19.13
N ALA A 414 3.35 9.40 19.94
CA ALA A 414 3.96 10.64 19.46
C ALA A 414 5.07 10.34 18.43
N ALA A 415 5.95 9.39 18.72
CA ALA A 415 7.00 8.96 17.78
C ALA A 415 6.42 8.39 16.49
N ALA A 416 5.38 7.55 16.58
CA ALA A 416 4.72 6.98 15.40
C ALA A 416 4.07 8.05 14.52
N ILE A 417 3.34 9.00 15.10
CA ILE A 417 2.68 10.10 14.39
C ILE A 417 3.72 10.94 13.64
N LEU A 418 4.81 11.32 14.31
CA LEU A 418 5.87 12.11 13.68
C LEU A 418 6.50 11.39 12.48
N ILE A 419 6.72 10.07 12.57
CA ILE A 419 7.26 9.28 11.45
C ILE A 419 6.22 9.20 10.31
N ILE A 420 4.93 8.95 10.62
CA ILE A 420 3.85 8.86 9.62
C ILE A 420 3.72 10.18 8.83
N VAL A 421 3.93 11.32 9.48
CA VAL A 421 3.91 12.64 8.82
C VAL A 421 5.21 12.89 8.04
N ALA A 422 6.36 12.50 8.58
CA ALA A 422 7.66 12.75 7.97
C ALA A 422 7.85 12.01 6.63
N LEU A 423 7.32 10.78 6.51
CA LEU A 423 7.48 9.97 5.30
C LEU A 423 6.83 10.60 4.05
N PRO A 424 5.54 10.95 4.04
CA PRO A 424 4.95 11.63 2.89
C PRO A 424 5.57 13.02 2.65
N LEU A 425 5.95 13.76 3.70
CA LEU A 425 6.66 15.04 3.54
C LEU A 425 7.97 14.86 2.77
N GLY A 426 8.80 13.87 3.10
CA GLY A 426 10.03 13.60 2.36
C GLY A 426 9.77 13.32 0.89
N LEU A 427 8.75 12.50 0.55
CA LEU A 427 8.37 12.26 -0.85
C LEU A 427 7.84 13.51 -1.55
N ILE A 428 7.04 14.34 -0.87
CA ILE A 428 6.49 15.59 -1.40
C ILE A 428 7.64 16.55 -1.73
N PHE A 429 8.60 16.73 -0.82
CA PHE A 429 9.77 17.57 -1.07
C PHE A 429 10.60 17.06 -2.26
N ALA A 430 10.86 15.76 -2.34
CA ALA A 430 11.52 15.17 -3.49
C ALA A 430 10.77 15.47 -4.80
N ARG A 431 9.44 15.45 -4.75
CA ARG A 431 8.60 15.71 -5.91
C ARG A 431 8.56 17.19 -6.27
N ILE A 432 8.46 18.09 -5.31
CA ILE A 432 8.55 19.54 -5.51
C ILE A 432 9.87 19.92 -6.21
N LEU A 433 10.97 19.27 -5.85
CA LEU A 433 12.27 19.53 -6.46
C LEU A 433 12.36 19.01 -7.91
N THR A 434 11.68 17.92 -8.25
CA THR A 434 11.85 17.19 -9.51
C THR A 434 10.70 17.29 -10.49
N ASP A 435 9.53 17.83 -10.08
CA ASP A 435 8.30 17.91 -10.87
C ASP A 435 7.67 19.31 -10.73
N LYS A 436 7.78 20.13 -11.78
CA LYS A 436 7.26 21.51 -11.76
C LYS A 436 5.75 21.56 -11.60
N MET A 437 5.01 20.63 -12.23
CA MET A 437 3.54 20.60 -12.16
C MET A 437 3.03 20.25 -10.76
N PHE A 438 3.78 19.45 -10.03
CA PHE A 438 3.39 19.07 -8.68
C PHE A 438 3.48 20.21 -7.65
N ARG A 439 4.19 21.29 -7.96
CA ARG A 439 4.33 22.46 -7.06
C ARG A 439 3.02 23.20 -6.83
N TYR A 440 2.08 23.08 -7.75
CA TYR A 440 0.81 23.80 -7.72
C TYR A 440 -0.31 22.88 -7.25
N CYS A 441 -1.26 23.42 -6.46
CA CYS A 441 -2.54 22.82 -6.16
C CYS A 441 -3.50 23.26 -7.26
N THR A 442 -3.81 22.38 -8.20
CA THR A 442 -4.74 22.65 -9.30
C THR A 442 -5.80 21.57 -9.32
#